data_02da05490cd1dad470f90156fa9d80cd
#
_entry.id   02da05490cd1dad470f90156fa9d80cd
#
_cell.length_a   1.000
_cell.length_b   1.000
_cell.length_c   1.000
_cell.angle_alpha   90.00
_cell.angle_beta   90.00
_cell.angle_gamma   90.00
#
_symmetry.space_group_name_H-M   'P 1'
#
loop_
_entity.id
_entity.type
_entity.pdbx_description
1 polymer ?
#
loop_
_entity_poly.entity_id
_entity_poly.type
_entity_poly.pdbx_seq_one_letter_code
_entity_poly.pdbx_strand_id
1 'polypeptide(L)'
;MSRFARTCLKVTRSDFKLPHDLAEEMFAHARARSPEECCGLLGGKSHRAASVYPLRNIAPRPEVAYEAAPEELFEAQRLMRARGETLVGVYHSHPRSGEPEPSRTDVRLAFYPEAFYFIIGFDDAGGCVLRAFRISEREGRWEGAAFEVAG
;
A
#
# COMPACT_ATOMS: atom_id res chain seq x y z
N MET A 1 -0.08 18.15 -4.79
CA MET A 1 1.18 17.91 -4.09
C MET A 1 1.11 16.62 -3.29
N SER A 2 2.17 15.84 -3.34
CA SER A 2 2.23 14.58 -2.62
C SER A 2 2.93 14.77 -1.28
N ARG A 3 2.41 14.11 -0.26
CA ARG A 3 3.00 14.14 1.07
C ARG A 3 3.29 12.72 1.52
N PHE A 4 4.47 12.52 2.09
CA PHE A 4 4.90 11.23 2.61
C PHE A 4 4.94 11.31 4.13
N ALA A 5 3.94 10.72 4.76
CA ALA A 5 3.85 10.71 6.22
C ALA A 5 4.67 9.54 6.76
N ARG A 6 5.59 9.85 7.64
CA ARG A 6 6.37 8.84 8.34
C ARG A 6 5.82 8.72 9.75
N THR A 7 5.41 7.54 10.09
CA THR A 7 5.05 7.24 11.45
C THR A 7 6.27 6.64 12.12
N CYS A 8 7.14 7.50 12.56
CA CYS A 8 8.35 7.05 13.20
C CYS A 8 8.47 7.67 14.57
N LEU A 9 8.49 6.85 15.59
CA LEU A 9 8.61 7.32 16.95
C LEU A 9 10.06 7.48 17.41
N LYS A 10 10.99 6.67 16.96
CA LYS A 10 12.37 6.73 17.42
C LYS A 10 13.36 6.04 16.48
N VAL A 11 13.00 5.81 15.25
CA VAL A 11 13.87 5.07 14.34
C VAL A 11 14.68 6.07 13.55
N THR A 12 15.99 5.90 13.56
CA THR A 12 16.92 6.79 12.85
C THR A 12 17.12 6.38 11.39
N ARG A 13 16.55 5.24 10.98
CA ARG A 13 16.63 4.74 9.60
C ARG A 13 15.28 4.21 9.16
N SER A 14 15.05 4.22 7.85
CA SER A 14 13.84 3.67 7.28
C SER A 14 13.88 2.14 7.25
N ASP A 15 12.72 1.52 7.40
CA ASP A 15 12.57 0.08 7.34
C ASP A 15 12.21 -0.41 5.94
N PHE A 16 11.86 0.50 5.04
CA PHE A 16 11.43 0.17 3.69
C PHE A 16 11.87 1.28 2.73
N LYS A 17 12.33 0.89 1.55
CA LYS A 17 12.72 1.84 0.50
C LYS A 17 11.74 1.76 -0.67
N LEU A 18 11.09 2.88 -0.94
CA LEU A 18 10.13 3.02 -2.01
C LEU A 18 10.68 4.01 -3.05
N PRO A 19 11.04 3.56 -4.26
CA PRO A 19 11.47 4.48 -5.31
C PRO A 19 10.39 5.52 -5.62
N HIS A 20 10.81 6.74 -5.88
CA HIS A 20 9.92 7.87 -6.10
C HIS A 20 8.94 7.62 -7.26
N ASP A 21 9.42 7.08 -8.36
CA ASP A 21 8.59 6.80 -9.54
C ASP A 21 7.49 5.77 -9.23
N LEU A 22 7.78 4.79 -8.37
CA LEU A 22 6.77 3.82 -7.95
C LEU A 22 5.72 4.47 -7.05
N ALA A 23 6.13 5.36 -6.16
CA ALA A 23 5.19 6.11 -5.35
C ALA A 23 4.24 6.92 -6.24
N GLU A 24 4.77 7.55 -7.27
CA GLU A 24 3.95 8.32 -8.22
C GLU A 24 2.97 7.43 -8.98
N GLU A 25 3.37 6.22 -9.35
CA GLU A 25 2.45 5.25 -9.96
C GLU A 25 1.31 4.89 -9.01
N MET A 26 1.63 4.66 -7.74
CA MET A 26 0.61 4.36 -6.73
C MET A 26 -0.37 5.52 -6.58
N PHE A 27 0.13 6.76 -6.54
CA PHE A 27 -0.70 7.95 -6.42
C PHE A 27 -1.59 8.13 -7.66
N ALA A 28 -1.06 7.91 -8.84
CA ALA A 28 -1.83 8.00 -10.08
C ALA A 28 -2.98 6.97 -10.07
N HIS A 29 -2.71 5.76 -9.60
CA HIS A 29 -3.73 4.72 -9.48
C HIS A 29 -4.83 5.14 -8.50
N ALA A 30 -4.44 5.69 -7.34
CA ALA A 30 -5.41 6.14 -6.34
C ALA A 30 -6.28 7.27 -6.87
N ARG A 31 -5.69 8.24 -7.58
CA ARG A 31 -6.46 9.33 -8.19
C ARG A 31 -7.42 8.85 -9.26
N ALA A 32 -6.96 7.92 -10.10
CA ALA A 32 -7.78 7.38 -11.18
C ALA A 32 -8.99 6.61 -10.69
N ARG A 33 -8.89 5.98 -9.53
CA ARG A 33 -9.99 5.17 -8.97
C ARG A 33 -10.88 5.94 -8.00
N SER A 34 -10.45 7.07 -7.47
CA SER A 34 -11.26 7.86 -6.53
C SER A 34 -12.62 8.15 -7.12
N PRO A 35 -13.73 8.02 -6.38
CA PRO A 35 -13.85 7.82 -4.92
C PRO A 35 -13.78 6.36 -4.45
N GLU A 36 -13.49 5.41 -5.32
CA GLU A 36 -13.29 4.01 -4.93
C GLU A 36 -11.89 3.80 -4.39
N GLU A 37 -11.76 2.83 -3.50
CA GLU A 37 -10.44 2.41 -3.05
C GLU A 37 -9.71 1.70 -4.19
N CYS A 38 -8.47 2.06 -4.42
CA CYS A 38 -7.59 1.29 -5.30
C CYS A 38 -6.85 0.25 -4.47
N CYS A 39 -6.30 -0.77 -5.11
CA CYS A 39 -5.45 -1.74 -4.45
C CYS A 39 -4.39 -2.26 -5.41
N GLY A 40 -3.30 -2.76 -4.84
CA GLY A 40 -2.21 -3.31 -5.63
C GLY A 40 -1.13 -3.93 -4.76
N LEU A 41 -0.13 -4.50 -5.43
CA LEU A 41 1.00 -5.15 -4.78
C LEU A 41 2.30 -4.46 -5.17
N LEU A 42 3.28 -4.58 -4.29
CA LEU A 42 4.65 -4.17 -4.57
C LEU A 42 5.54 -5.40 -4.55
N GLY A 43 6.24 -5.61 -5.65
CA GLY A 43 7.24 -6.65 -5.75
C GLY A 43 8.63 -6.05 -5.57
N GLY A 44 9.54 -6.84 -5.02
CA GLY A 44 10.91 -6.37 -4.82
C GLY A 44 11.72 -7.36 -4.03
N LYS A 45 12.73 -6.86 -3.34
CA LYS A 45 13.64 -7.67 -2.50
C LYS A 45 14.13 -6.86 -1.32
N SER A 46 14.31 -7.53 -0.19
CA SER A 46 14.95 -6.92 0.99
C SER A 46 14.31 -5.58 1.39
N HIS A 47 13.00 -5.56 1.45
CA HIS A 47 12.21 -4.38 1.82
C HIS A 47 12.47 -3.17 0.91
N ARG A 48 12.76 -3.44 -0.35
CA ARG A 48 12.87 -2.41 -1.38
C ARG A 48 11.95 -2.76 -2.53
N ALA A 49 11.03 -1.88 -2.87
CA ALA A 49 10.13 -2.08 -3.99
C ALA A 49 10.86 -1.90 -5.32
N ALA A 50 10.52 -2.75 -6.28
CA ALA A 50 11.06 -2.69 -7.64
C ALA A 50 9.95 -2.54 -8.67
N SER A 51 8.74 -3.01 -8.38
CA SER A 51 7.62 -3.02 -9.34
C SER A 51 6.30 -2.78 -8.63
N VAL A 52 5.40 -2.09 -9.30
CA VAL A 52 4.02 -1.90 -8.85
C VAL A 52 3.11 -2.79 -9.70
N TYR A 53 2.19 -3.48 -9.05
CA TYR A 53 1.19 -4.33 -9.71
C TYR A 53 -0.20 -3.83 -9.32
N PRO A 54 -0.78 -2.90 -10.10
CA PRO A 54 -2.15 -2.44 -9.82
C PRO A 54 -3.14 -3.59 -10.01
N LEU A 55 -4.12 -3.65 -9.11
CA LEU A 55 -5.14 -4.69 -9.15
C LEU A 55 -6.52 -4.05 -9.20
N ARG A 56 -7.47 -4.76 -9.79
CA ARG A 56 -8.85 -4.31 -9.83
C ARG A 56 -9.52 -4.62 -8.50
N ASN A 57 -10.24 -3.63 -7.97
CA ASN A 57 -11.05 -3.79 -6.76
C ASN A 57 -12.43 -4.29 -7.15
N ILE A 58 -12.77 -5.51 -6.72
CA ILE A 58 -14.07 -6.13 -7.01
C ILE A 58 -14.98 -6.19 -5.78
N ALA A 59 -14.67 -5.42 -4.74
CA ALA A 59 -15.50 -5.39 -3.54
C ALA A 59 -16.91 -4.90 -3.87
N PRO A 60 -17.96 -5.43 -3.20
CA PRO A 60 -19.35 -4.97 -3.42
C PRO A 60 -19.53 -3.48 -3.11
N ARG A 61 -18.77 -2.94 -2.17
CA ARG A 61 -18.78 -1.52 -1.82
C ARG A 61 -17.38 -0.94 -1.95
N PRO A 62 -16.95 -0.68 -3.18
CA PRO A 62 -15.55 -0.32 -3.45
C PRO A 62 -15.13 1.04 -2.89
N GLU A 63 -16.06 1.90 -2.47
CA GLU A 63 -15.74 3.19 -1.86
C GLU A 63 -15.27 3.06 -0.41
N VAL A 64 -15.54 1.93 0.25
CA VAL A 64 -15.23 1.75 1.67
C VAL A 64 -14.46 0.46 1.97
N ALA A 65 -14.18 -0.35 0.94
CA ALA A 65 -13.47 -1.61 1.10
C ALA A 65 -12.80 -1.99 -0.22
N TYR A 66 -11.84 -2.91 -0.15
CA TYR A 66 -11.28 -3.45 -1.37
C TYR A 66 -11.15 -4.97 -1.27
N GLU A 67 -11.26 -5.60 -2.42
CA GLU A 67 -11.01 -7.02 -2.61
C GLU A 67 -10.35 -7.15 -3.98
N ALA A 68 -9.13 -7.64 -4.01
CA ALA A 68 -8.42 -7.78 -5.28
C ALA A 68 -9.03 -8.91 -6.13
N ALA A 69 -9.16 -8.68 -7.42
CA ALA A 69 -9.63 -9.71 -8.35
C ALA A 69 -8.65 -10.90 -8.30
N PRO A 70 -9.14 -12.13 -7.98
CA PRO A 70 -8.25 -13.28 -7.76
C PRO A 70 -7.34 -13.60 -8.93
N GLU A 71 -7.85 -13.50 -10.15
CA GLU A 71 -7.07 -13.80 -11.35
C GLU A 71 -5.93 -12.79 -11.55
N GLU A 72 -6.15 -11.53 -11.18
CA GLU A 72 -5.11 -10.51 -11.28
C GLU A 72 -4.07 -10.67 -10.18
N LEU A 73 -4.53 -11.04 -8.97
CA LEU A 73 -3.64 -11.32 -7.85
C LEU A 73 -2.69 -12.47 -8.19
N PHE A 74 -3.25 -13.55 -8.77
CA PHE A 74 -2.47 -14.70 -9.19
C PHE A 74 -1.44 -14.31 -10.26
N GLU A 75 -1.86 -13.53 -11.27
CA GLU A 75 -0.97 -13.10 -12.35
C GLU A 75 0.15 -12.20 -11.85
N ALA A 76 -0.15 -11.29 -10.92
CA ALA A 76 0.88 -10.42 -10.32
C ALA A 76 1.94 -11.25 -9.62
N GLN A 77 1.54 -12.25 -8.85
CA GLN A 77 2.49 -13.12 -8.15
C GLN A 77 3.30 -13.96 -9.13
N ARG A 78 2.69 -14.40 -10.22
CA ARG A 78 3.40 -15.12 -11.28
C ARG A 78 4.50 -14.24 -11.91
N LEU A 79 4.16 -12.99 -12.21
CA LEU A 79 5.12 -12.03 -12.76
C LEU A 79 6.26 -11.73 -11.79
N MET A 80 5.95 -11.60 -10.50
CA MET A 80 6.98 -11.42 -9.48
C MET A 80 8.00 -12.55 -9.52
N ARG A 81 7.51 -13.79 -9.53
CA ARG A 81 8.40 -14.96 -9.59
C ARG A 81 9.27 -14.94 -10.84
N ALA A 82 8.68 -14.59 -11.99
CA ALA A 82 9.41 -14.52 -13.24
C ALA A 82 10.52 -13.47 -13.22
N ARG A 83 10.33 -12.40 -12.43
CA ARG A 83 11.31 -11.32 -12.28
C ARG A 83 12.27 -11.53 -11.11
N GLY A 84 12.14 -12.63 -10.39
CA GLY A 84 12.94 -12.88 -9.21
C GLY A 84 12.60 -11.98 -8.03
N GLU A 85 11.37 -11.49 -8.00
CA GLU A 85 10.87 -10.64 -6.92
C GLU A 85 10.06 -11.46 -5.92
N THR A 86 9.92 -10.91 -4.71
CA THR A 86 8.98 -11.41 -3.72
C THR A 86 7.98 -10.29 -3.40
N LEU A 87 6.89 -10.65 -2.75
CA LEU A 87 5.91 -9.67 -2.28
C LEU A 87 6.49 -8.91 -1.10
N VAL A 88 6.76 -7.61 -1.29
CA VAL A 88 7.33 -6.77 -0.23
C VAL A 88 6.33 -5.78 0.32
N GLY A 89 5.28 -5.46 -0.44
CA GLY A 89 4.28 -4.51 0.01
C GLY A 89 2.91 -4.76 -0.59
N VAL A 90 1.89 -4.26 0.10
CA VAL A 90 0.51 -4.22 -0.36
C VAL A 90 0.07 -2.78 -0.20
N TYR A 91 -0.64 -2.23 -1.18
CA TYR A 91 -1.15 -0.87 -1.04
C TYR A 91 -2.63 -0.79 -1.38
N HIS A 92 -3.30 0.15 -0.75
CA HIS A 92 -4.66 0.54 -1.10
C HIS A 92 -4.87 1.99 -0.72
N SER A 93 -6.02 2.56 -1.10
CA SER A 93 -6.33 3.95 -0.79
C SER A 93 -7.54 4.06 0.11
N HIS A 94 -7.52 5.11 0.94
CA HIS A 94 -8.67 5.60 1.71
C HIS A 94 -9.00 7.00 1.16
N PRO A 95 -9.80 7.11 0.09
CA PRO A 95 -9.95 8.37 -0.64
C PRO A 95 -10.50 9.54 0.15
N ARG A 96 -11.12 9.28 1.30
CA ARG A 96 -11.73 10.31 2.13
C ARG A 96 -10.89 10.70 3.34
N SER A 97 -9.69 10.17 3.47
CA SER A 97 -8.86 10.40 4.65
C SER A 97 -7.59 11.14 4.33
N GLY A 98 -7.31 12.20 5.11
CA GLY A 98 -6.02 12.88 5.06
C GLY A 98 -5.00 12.28 6.01
N GLU A 99 -5.44 11.39 6.91
CA GLU A 99 -4.56 10.66 7.83
C GLU A 99 -4.97 9.19 7.85
N PRO A 100 -4.73 8.47 6.74
CA PRO A 100 -5.25 7.12 6.61
C PRO A 100 -4.60 6.15 7.61
N GLU A 101 -5.44 5.30 8.21
CA GLU A 101 -5.02 4.25 9.10
C GLU A 101 -5.76 2.96 8.73
N PRO A 102 -5.19 1.79 9.06
CA PRO A 102 -5.87 0.54 8.76
C PRO A 102 -7.23 0.46 9.45
N SER A 103 -8.25 0.09 8.69
CA SER A 103 -9.58 -0.17 9.23
C SER A 103 -9.58 -1.56 9.89
N ARG A 104 -10.66 -1.88 10.61
CA ARG A 104 -10.85 -3.22 11.16
C ARG A 104 -10.81 -4.28 10.06
N THR A 105 -11.45 -3.99 8.94
CA THR A 105 -11.46 -4.88 7.79
C THR A 105 -10.06 -5.05 7.22
N ASP A 106 -9.29 -3.96 7.11
CA ASP A 106 -7.91 -4.03 6.64
C ASP A 106 -7.07 -4.97 7.50
N VAL A 107 -7.21 -4.87 8.83
CA VAL A 107 -6.47 -5.74 9.75
C VAL A 107 -6.90 -7.19 9.60
N ARG A 108 -8.21 -7.44 9.50
CA ARG A 108 -8.75 -8.79 9.39
C ARG A 108 -8.34 -9.48 8.09
N LEU A 109 -8.12 -8.71 7.03
CA LEU A 109 -7.76 -9.24 5.71
C LEU A 109 -6.28 -9.05 5.38
N ALA A 110 -5.44 -8.76 6.37
CA ALA A 110 -4.01 -8.60 6.18
C ALA A 110 -3.31 -9.96 6.22
N PHE A 111 -3.38 -10.69 5.11
CA PHE A 111 -2.90 -12.08 5.03
C PHE A 111 -1.41 -12.22 4.74
N TYR A 112 -0.69 -11.13 4.59
CA TYR A 112 0.73 -11.14 4.24
C TYR A 112 1.56 -10.51 5.38
N PRO A 113 1.84 -11.28 6.45
CA PRO A 113 2.50 -10.71 7.65
C PRO A 113 3.91 -10.19 7.39
N GLU A 114 4.56 -10.69 6.33
CA GLU A 114 5.92 -10.26 5.98
C GLU A 114 5.93 -8.97 5.15
N ALA A 115 4.78 -8.54 4.61
CA ALA A 115 4.70 -7.38 3.75
C ALA A 115 4.48 -6.10 4.56
N PHE A 116 4.91 -4.99 4.01
CA PHE A 116 4.52 -3.67 4.50
C PHE A 116 3.20 -3.29 3.84
N TYR A 117 2.32 -2.64 4.60
CA TYR A 117 1.04 -2.17 4.09
C TYR A 117 1.09 -0.66 3.95
N PHE A 118 0.82 -0.18 2.74
CA PHE A 118 0.81 1.24 2.43
C PHE A 118 -0.62 1.69 2.21
N ILE A 119 -0.99 2.82 2.80
CA ILE A 119 -2.32 3.39 2.60
C ILE A 119 -2.15 4.81 2.07
N ILE A 120 -2.84 5.09 0.97
CA ILE A 120 -2.82 6.39 0.30
C ILE A 120 -4.08 7.14 0.71
N GLY A 121 -3.91 8.36 1.23
CA GLY A 121 -5.01 9.26 1.48
C GLY A 121 -4.87 10.53 0.66
N PHE A 122 -5.81 11.44 0.84
CA PHE A 122 -5.77 12.76 0.18
C PHE A 122 -5.97 13.84 1.23
N ASP A 123 -5.10 14.84 1.23
CA ASP A 123 -5.25 15.96 2.12
C ASP A 123 -6.30 16.97 1.58
N ASP A 124 -6.59 18.01 2.35
CA ASP A 124 -7.62 18.99 1.99
C ASP A 124 -7.33 19.74 0.69
N ALA A 125 -6.06 19.81 0.32
CA ALA A 125 -5.64 20.45 -0.92
C ALA A 125 -5.62 19.47 -2.11
N GLY A 126 -6.02 18.23 -1.91
CA GLY A 126 -6.01 17.20 -2.96
C GLY A 126 -4.67 16.53 -3.17
N GLY A 127 -3.68 16.82 -2.33
CA GLY A 127 -2.38 16.15 -2.38
C GLY A 127 -2.45 14.74 -1.81
N CYS A 128 -1.61 13.85 -2.30
CA CYS A 128 -1.55 12.49 -1.78
C CYS A 128 -0.75 12.43 -0.49
N VAL A 129 -1.26 11.63 0.45
CA VAL A 129 -0.57 11.31 1.70
C VAL A 129 -0.30 9.81 1.68
N LEU A 130 0.91 9.40 2.02
CA LEU A 130 1.29 7.99 2.05
C LEU A 130 1.76 7.63 3.45
N ARG A 131 1.19 6.57 4.00
CA ARG A 131 1.61 6.03 5.30
C ARG A 131 1.87 4.54 5.16
N ALA A 132 2.80 4.04 5.96
CA ALA A 132 3.17 2.63 5.96
C ALA A 132 2.91 2.00 7.32
N PHE A 133 2.54 0.71 7.30
CA PHE A 133 2.16 -0.03 8.50
C PHE A 133 2.66 -1.46 8.43
N ARG A 134 2.91 -2.02 9.60
CA ARG A 134 3.03 -3.46 9.77
C ARG A 134 1.72 -3.91 10.43
N ILE A 135 1.07 -4.91 9.84
CA ILE A 135 -0.24 -5.36 10.30
C ILE A 135 -0.15 -6.83 10.69
N SER A 136 -0.64 -7.15 11.88
CA SER A 136 -0.76 -8.52 12.36
C SER A 136 -2.25 -8.89 12.41
N GLU A 137 -2.69 -9.65 11.41
CA GLU A 137 -4.05 -10.19 11.39
C GLU A 137 -4.26 -11.10 12.59
N ARG A 138 -3.26 -11.92 12.91
CA ARG A 138 -3.31 -12.85 14.03
C ARG A 138 -3.51 -12.15 15.38
N GLU A 139 -2.82 -11.04 15.60
CA GLU A 139 -2.93 -10.27 16.85
C GLU A 139 -4.04 -9.22 16.80
N GLY A 140 -4.60 -8.99 15.62
CA GLY A 140 -5.67 -8.01 15.43
C GLY A 140 -5.22 -6.56 15.63
N ARG A 141 -3.96 -6.25 15.32
CA ARG A 141 -3.41 -4.92 15.54
C ARG A 141 -2.43 -4.50 14.45
N TRP A 142 -2.13 -3.20 14.44
CA TRP A 142 -1.16 -2.63 13.52
C TRP A 142 -0.26 -1.64 14.25
N GLU A 143 0.87 -1.35 13.63
CA GLU A 143 1.75 -0.28 14.06
C GLU A 143 2.28 0.47 12.85
N GLY A 144 2.61 1.76 13.04
CA GLY A 144 3.21 2.54 11.97
C GLY A 144 4.61 2.05 11.67
N ALA A 145 4.99 2.14 10.40
CA ALA A 145 6.30 1.73 9.93
C ALA A 145 7.00 2.90 9.27
N ALA A 146 8.32 2.97 9.41
CA ALA A 146 9.12 3.98 8.76
C ALA A 146 9.44 3.54 7.33
N PHE A 147 9.43 4.49 6.40
CA PHE A 147 9.84 4.23 5.04
C PHE A 147 10.52 5.47 4.45
N GLU A 148 11.26 5.24 3.39
CA GLU A 148 11.97 6.29 2.68
C GLU A 148 11.56 6.26 1.22
N VAL A 149 11.25 7.44 0.68
CA VAL A 149 11.04 7.59 -0.75
C VAL A 149 12.35 8.01 -1.37
N ALA A 150 12.90 7.16 -2.22
CA ALA A 150 14.21 7.35 -2.81
C ALA A 150 14.09 7.81 -4.25
N GLY A 151 14.81 8.83 -4.55
CA GLY A 151 14.78 9.39 -5.89
C GLY A 151 15.80 8.84 -6.80
#